data_e33cf131a9b590ab5d4fb65f99ae17aa
#
_entry.id   e33cf131a9b590ab5d4fb65f99ae17aa
#
_cell.length_a   1.000
_cell.length_b   1.000
_cell.length_c   1.000
_cell.angle_alpha   90.00
_cell.angle_beta   90.00
_cell.angle_gamma   90.00
#
_symmetry.space_group_name_H-M   'P 1'
#
loop_
_entity.id
_entity.type
_entity.pdbx_description
1 polymer ?
#
loop_
_entity_poly.entity_id
_entity_poly.type
_entity_poly.pdbx_seq_one_letter_code
_entity_poly.pdbx_strand_id
1 'polypeptide(L)'
;MKVLSVRQPYAWLIAIGCKTIENRTWNRKFRGRFLIHASQAKPEKLDGWQESAMKKYCQEHGIVIPDFKDLPTSAIIGSVELDDIQYHEAYPDAFAEDFQYHWFLKNAKLFDEPIRNVKGKLFLWDYEYNESEM
;
A
#
# COMPACT_ATOMS: atom_id res chain seq x y z
N MET A 1 9.96 -4.06 -13.23
CA MET A 1 9.93 -3.36 -11.94
C MET A 1 9.48 -4.27 -10.82
N LYS A 2 9.92 -3.99 -9.62
CA LYS A 2 9.39 -4.66 -8.43
C LYS A 2 7.94 -4.27 -8.17
N VAL A 3 7.17 -5.22 -7.66
CA VAL A 3 5.75 -5.06 -7.34
C VAL A 3 5.50 -5.61 -5.95
N LEU A 4 4.63 -4.93 -5.21
CA LEU A 4 4.13 -5.40 -3.93
C LEU A 4 2.62 -5.53 -4.00
N SER A 5 2.09 -6.69 -3.62
CA SER A 5 0.65 -6.91 -3.54
C SER A 5 0.13 -6.46 -2.18
N VAL A 6 -0.86 -5.57 -2.19
CA VAL A 6 -1.46 -4.96 -1.00
C VAL A 6 -2.97 -5.08 -1.10
N ARG A 7 -3.64 -5.40 0.01
CA ARG A 7 -5.09 -5.48 0.05
C ARG A 7 -5.73 -4.09 -0.03
N GLN A 8 -6.89 -4.02 -0.65
CA GLN A 8 -7.69 -2.80 -0.62
C GLN A 8 -8.41 -2.68 0.74
N PRO A 9 -8.63 -1.47 1.26
CA PRO A 9 -8.38 -0.17 0.65
C PRO A 9 -6.94 0.35 0.79
N TYR A 10 -6.05 -0.41 1.43
CA TYR A 10 -4.69 0.04 1.74
C TYR A 10 -3.87 0.34 0.48
N ALA A 11 -4.03 -0.48 -0.57
CA ALA A 11 -3.34 -0.23 -1.84
C ALA A 11 -3.71 1.14 -2.41
N TRP A 12 -4.99 1.48 -2.41
CA TRP A 12 -5.47 2.79 -2.85
C TRP A 12 -4.96 3.93 -1.96
N LEU A 13 -4.99 3.73 -0.64
CA LEU A 13 -4.48 4.74 0.32
C LEU A 13 -2.99 5.01 0.14
N ILE A 14 -2.19 4.01 -0.19
CA ILE A 14 -0.78 4.18 -0.53
C ILE A 14 -0.67 4.98 -1.84
N ALA A 15 -1.42 4.59 -2.85
CA ALA A 15 -1.32 5.19 -4.19
C ALA A 15 -1.71 6.68 -4.20
N ILE A 16 -2.65 7.10 -3.36
CA ILE A 16 -3.01 8.51 -3.24
C ILE A 16 -2.09 9.30 -2.28
N GLY A 17 -1.12 8.65 -1.67
CA GLY A 17 -0.18 9.29 -0.76
C GLY A 17 -0.67 9.50 0.67
N CYS A 18 -1.82 8.94 1.04
CA CYS A 18 -2.38 9.04 2.38
C CYS A 18 -1.67 8.11 3.36
N LYS A 19 -1.52 6.85 2.98
CA LYS A 19 -0.82 5.85 3.79
C LYS A 19 0.66 5.83 3.38
N THR A 20 1.51 6.31 4.27
CA THR A 20 2.96 6.43 4.01
C THR A 20 3.79 5.38 4.75
N ILE A 21 3.14 4.47 5.45
CA ILE A 21 3.78 3.33 6.11
C ILE A 21 3.06 2.05 5.72
N GLU A 22 3.81 1.07 5.21
CA GLU A 22 3.33 -0.29 4.98
C GLU A 22 3.94 -1.22 6.02
N ASN A 23 3.12 -2.12 6.57
CA ASN A 23 3.51 -3.03 7.65
C ASN A 23 3.79 -4.42 7.08
N ARG A 24 4.99 -4.93 7.32
CA ARG A 24 5.39 -6.28 6.90
C ARG A 24 6.14 -6.98 8.02
N THR A 25 6.03 -8.29 8.07
CA THR A 25 6.76 -9.12 9.04
C THR A 25 8.17 -9.46 8.58
N TRP A 26 8.56 -9.00 7.40
CA TRP A 26 9.84 -9.31 6.76
C TRP A 26 10.52 -8.05 6.23
N ASN A 27 11.84 -8.13 6.07
CA ASN A 27 12.70 -7.04 5.60
C ASN A 27 13.22 -7.35 4.19
N ARG A 28 13.65 -6.30 3.47
CA ARG A 28 14.30 -6.40 2.16
C ARG A 28 15.40 -5.34 2.05
N LYS A 29 16.38 -5.63 1.21
CA LYS A 29 17.45 -4.68 0.89
C LYS A 29 17.04 -3.68 -0.19
N PHE A 30 16.02 -4.01 -0.98
CA PHE A 30 15.53 -3.16 -2.06
C PHE A 30 15.14 -1.78 -1.54
N ARG A 31 15.48 -0.74 -2.31
CA ARG A 31 15.01 0.64 -2.12
C ARG A 31 14.67 1.21 -3.50
N GLY A 32 13.81 2.22 -3.53
CA GLY A 32 13.41 2.87 -4.78
C GLY A 32 11.96 2.61 -5.13
N ARG A 33 11.59 2.91 -6.35
CA ARG A 33 10.20 2.85 -6.82
C ARG A 33 9.76 1.41 -7.08
N PHE A 34 8.56 1.10 -6.63
CA PHE A 34 7.90 -0.16 -6.93
C PHE A 34 6.43 0.07 -7.32
N LEU A 35 5.87 -0.89 -8.03
CA LEU A 35 4.46 -0.88 -8.44
C LEU A 35 3.58 -1.40 -7.30
N ILE A 36 2.41 -0.80 -7.17
CA ILE A 36 1.41 -1.20 -6.19
C ILE A 36 0.37 -2.08 -6.90
N HIS A 37 0.31 -3.35 -6.51
CA HIS A 37 -0.70 -4.29 -6.97
C HIS A 37 -1.80 -4.41 -5.93
N ALA A 38 -3.04 -4.13 -6.32
CA ALA A 38 -4.19 -4.33 -5.45
C ALA A 38 -4.60 -5.79 -5.50
N SER A 39 -4.45 -6.50 -4.39
CA SER A 39 -4.77 -7.93 -4.34
C SER A 39 -6.28 -8.17 -4.36
N GLN A 40 -6.67 -9.37 -4.77
CA GLN A 40 -8.07 -9.81 -4.80
C GLN A 40 -8.63 -10.10 -3.42
N ALA A 41 -7.77 -10.37 -2.44
CA ALA A 41 -8.20 -10.71 -1.10
C ALA A 41 -8.96 -9.56 -0.44
N LYS A 42 -10.08 -9.87 0.22
CA LYS A 42 -10.80 -8.90 1.02
C LYS A 42 -9.94 -8.41 2.18
N PRO A 43 -10.12 -7.15 2.63
CA PRO A 43 -9.38 -6.66 3.77
C PRO A 43 -9.65 -7.54 4.99
N GLU A 44 -8.60 -7.80 5.76
CA GLU A 44 -8.77 -8.43 7.07
C GLU A 44 -9.54 -7.48 7.98
N LYS A 45 -10.31 -8.06 8.90
CA LYS A 45 -10.90 -7.26 9.96
C LYS A 45 -9.75 -6.73 10.81
N LEU A 46 -9.58 -5.42 10.82
CA LEU A 46 -8.70 -4.77 11.77
C LEU A 46 -9.31 -4.89 13.16
N ASP A 47 -8.47 -4.90 14.19
CA ASP A 47 -9.00 -4.70 15.53
C ASP A 47 -9.65 -3.30 15.60
N GLY A 48 -10.59 -3.12 16.55
CA GLY A 48 -11.38 -1.90 16.64
C GLY A 48 -10.53 -0.64 16.80
N TRP A 49 -9.34 -0.77 17.43
CA TRP A 49 -8.43 0.35 17.62
C TRP A 49 -7.78 0.81 16.31
N GLN A 50 -7.23 -0.14 15.53
CA GLN A 50 -6.58 0.18 14.26
C GLN A 50 -7.57 0.76 13.25
N GLU A 51 -8.74 0.16 13.14
CA GLU A 51 -9.78 0.65 12.23
C GLU A 51 -10.23 2.06 12.63
N SER A 52 -10.42 2.32 13.92
CA SER A 52 -10.83 3.63 14.42
C SER A 52 -9.75 4.69 14.16
N ALA A 53 -8.47 4.36 14.36
CA ALA A 53 -7.36 5.26 14.10
C ALA A 53 -7.27 5.65 12.62
N MET A 54 -7.42 4.67 11.73
CA MET A 54 -7.42 4.89 10.29
C MET A 54 -8.58 5.75 9.85
N LYS A 55 -9.80 5.45 10.32
CA LYS A 55 -11.00 6.21 9.97
C LYS A 55 -10.90 7.65 10.45
N LYS A 56 -10.43 7.85 11.67
CA LYS A 56 -10.22 9.18 12.24
C LYS A 56 -9.22 9.99 11.41
N TYR A 57 -8.09 9.39 11.05
CA TYR A 57 -7.07 10.03 10.22
C TYR A 57 -7.65 10.47 8.87
N CYS A 58 -8.35 9.58 8.18
CA CYS A 58 -8.95 9.88 6.88
C CYS A 58 -10.00 10.98 6.99
N GLN A 59 -10.84 10.94 8.02
CA GLN A 59 -11.85 11.97 8.26
C GLN A 59 -11.22 13.35 8.51
N GLU A 60 -10.17 13.41 9.32
CA GLU A 60 -9.47 14.66 9.63
C GLU A 60 -8.77 15.27 8.40
N HIS A 61 -8.42 14.45 7.43
CA HIS A 61 -7.74 14.88 6.21
C HIS A 61 -8.66 14.98 4.99
N GLY A 62 -9.97 14.86 5.20
CA GLY A 62 -10.94 15.00 4.12
C GLY A 62 -10.90 13.86 3.09
N ILE A 63 -10.45 12.68 3.51
CA ILE A 63 -10.31 11.52 2.63
C ILE A 63 -11.53 10.61 2.80
N VAL A 64 -12.27 10.40 1.70
CA VAL A 64 -13.38 9.47 1.64
C VAL A 64 -12.89 8.17 1.02
N ILE A 65 -12.86 7.10 1.81
CA ILE A 65 -12.44 5.78 1.34
C ILE A 65 -13.60 5.17 0.54
N PRO A 66 -13.39 4.82 -0.76
CA PRO A 66 -14.43 4.15 -1.54
C PRO A 66 -14.80 2.78 -0.94
N ASP A 67 -16.01 2.31 -1.22
CA ASP A 67 -16.41 0.95 -0.87
C ASP A 67 -15.51 -0.05 -1.59
N PHE A 68 -15.25 -1.18 -0.94
CA PHE A 68 -14.38 -2.22 -1.52
C PHE A 68 -14.80 -2.63 -2.93
N LYS A 69 -16.11 -2.76 -3.16
CA LYS A 69 -16.66 -3.15 -4.47
C LYS A 69 -16.32 -2.16 -5.60
N ASP A 70 -16.04 -0.90 -5.25
CA ASP A 70 -15.74 0.16 -6.22
C ASP A 70 -14.24 0.35 -6.43
N LEU A 71 -13.41 -0.40 -5.69
CA LEU A 71 -11.96 -0.34 -5.81
C LEU A 71 -11.45 -1.44 -6.76
N PRO A 72 -10.47 -1.14 -7.63
CA PRO A 72 -9.89 -2.16 -8.48
C PRO A 72 -9.14 -3.21 -7.65
N THR A 73 -9.25 -4.47 -8.06
CA THR A 73 -8.51 -5.60 -7.52
C THR A 73 -7.89 -6.41 -8.65
N SER A 74 -6.93 -7.28 -8.33
CA SER A 74 -6.15 -8.00 -9.35
C SER A 74 -5.59 -7.05 -10.41
N ALA A 75 -5.06 -5.91 -9.96
CA ALA A 75 -4.64 -4.83 -10.84
C ALA A 75 -3.46 -4.07 -10.24
N ILE A 76 -2.58 -3.58 -11.11
CA ILE A 76 -1.55 -2.62 -10.72
C ILE A 76 -2.17 -1.23 -10.84
N ILE A 77 -2.24 -0.52 -9.71
CA ILE A 77 -3.00 0.72 -9.60
C ILE A 77 -2.14 1.98 -9.49
N GLY A 78 -0.85 1.82 -9.25
CA GLY A 78 0.03 2.96 -9.07
C GLY A 78 1.44 2.55 -8.73
N SER A 79 2.22 3.52 -8.29
CA SER A 79 3.60 3.30 -7.85
C SER A 79 3.94 4.18 -6.66
N VAL A 80 4.99 3.82 -5.94
CA VAL A 80 5.48 4.56 -4.77
C VAL A 80 6.96 4.27 -4.57
N GLU A 81 7.69 5.16 -3.93
CA GLU A 81 9.09 4.93 -3.58
C GLU A 81 9.22 4.36 -2.17
N LEU A 82 10.00 3.29 -2.04
CA LEU A 82 10.46 2.79 -0.76
C LEU A 82 11.72 3.55 -0.36
N ASP A 83 11.60 4.36 0.69
CA ASP A 83 12.69 5.19 1.20
C ASP A 83 13.56 4.44 2.20
N ASP A 84 12.92 3.76 3.14
CA ASP A 84 13.62 3.00 4.17
C ASP A 84 12.70 1.94 4.78
N ILE A 85 13.28 0.97 5.45
CA ILE A 85 12.58 -0.04 6.26
C ILE A 85 13.21 -0.04 7.65
N GLN A 86 12.38 0.11 8.68
CA GLN A 86 12.81 0.07 10.08
C GLN A 86 11.86 -0.81 10.88
N TYR A 87 12.40 -1.63 11.77
CA TYR A 87 11.59 -2.40 12.71
C TYR A 87 11.27 -1.55 13.93
N HIS A 88 9.99 -1.50 14.29
CA HIS A 88 9.54 -0.82 15.50
C HIS A 88 8.55 -1.68 16.27
N GLU A 89 8.70 -1.70 17.59
CA GLU A 89 7.70 -2.28 18.48
C GLU A 89 6.43 -1.42 18.49
N ALA A 90 6.60 -0.09 18.39
CA ALA A 90 5.53 0.88 18.25
C ALA A 90 6.05 2.10 17.48
N TYR A 91 5.18 2.74 16.71
CA TYR A 91 5.51 3.94 15.94
C TYR A 91 4.30 4.87 15.90
N PRO A 92 4.49 6.19 16.12
CA PRO A 92 3.38 7.14 16.26
C PRO A 92 2.79 7.57 14.91
N ASP A 93 2.14 6.65 14.22
CA ASP A 93 1.46 6.89 12.97
C ASP A 93 0.17 6.07 12.92
N ALA A 94 -0.91 6.65 12.38
CA ALA A 94 -2.23 6.02 12.35
C ALA A 94 -2.24 4.69 11.58
N PHE A 95 -1.31 4.51 10.62
CA PHE A 95 -1.23 3.31 9.81
C PHE A 95 -0.14 2.33 10.28
N ALA A 96 0.63 2.66 11.33
CA ALA A 96 1.68 1.78 11.82
C ALA A 96 1.11 0.75 12.79
N GLU A 97 1.33 -0.52 12.48
CA GLU A 97 1.02 -1.64 13.37
C GLU A 97 2.22 -1.94 14.26
N ASP A 98 1.95 -2.41 15.47
CA ASP A 98 3.01 -2.75 16.43
C ASP A 98 3.78 -4.00 15.97
N PHE A 99 5.07 -4.06 16.34
CA PHE A 99 5.94 -5.22 16.09
C PHE A 99 6.05 -5.61 14.63
N GLN A 100 6.25 -4.60 13.76
CA GLN A 100 6.37 -4.78 12.33
C GLN A 100 7.63 -4.11 11.78
N TYR A 101 8.07 -4.58 10.62
CA TYR A 101 8.94 -3.78 9.77
C TYR A 101 8.08 -2.70 9.11
N HIS A 102 8.39 -1.45 9.39
CA HIS A 102 7.70 -0.30 8.81
C HIS A 102 8.44 0.16 7.57
N TRP A 103 7.76 0.08 6.44
CA TRP A 103 8.25 0.50 5.14
C TRP A 103 7.82 1.94 4.93
N PHE A 104 8.80 2.86 4.94
CA PHE A 104 8.53 4.28 4.77
C PHE A 104 8.42 4.60 3.29
N LEU A 105 7.26 5.12 2.88
CA LEU A 105 6.87 5.34 1.49
C LEU A 105 6.78 6.83 1.20
N LYS A 106 7.16 7.22 -0.03
CA LYS A 106 7.08 8.61 -0.51
C LYS A 106 6.81 8.65 -2.00
N ASN A 107 6.46 9.84 -2.49
CA ASN A 107 6.28 10.11 -3.92
C ASN A 107 5.34 9.13 -4.59
N ALA A 108 4.16 8.90 -3.98
CA ALA A 108 3.13 8.02 -4.51
C ALA A 108 2.50 8.59 -5.78
N LYS A 109 2.11 7.70 -6.69
CA LYS A 109 1.40 8.04 -7.92
C LYS A 109 0.28 7.03 -8.15
N LEU A 110 -0.95 7.52 -8.19
CA LEU A 110 -2.09 6.73 -8.64
C LEU A 110 -2.16 6.81 -10.17
N PHE A 111 -2.27 5.67 -10.85
CA PHE A 111 -2.41 5.64 -12.31
C PHE A 111 -3.81 6.07 -12.73
N ASP A 112 -3.91 6.79 -13.84
CA ASP A 112 -5.21 7.15 -14.43
C ASP A 112 -6.00 5.91 -14.83
N GLU A 113 -5.31 4.91 -15.41
CA GLU A 113 -5.88 3.62 -15.78
C GLU A 113 -5.13 2.49 -15.08
N PRO A 114 -5.82 1.67 -14.26
CA PRO A 114 -5.19 0.48 -13.67
C PRO A 114 -4.78 -0.52 -14.77
N ILE A 115 -3.70 -1.24 -14.52
CA ILE A 115 -3.33 -2.41 -15.34
C ILE A 115 -4.10 -3.60 -14.78
N ARG A 116 -5.14 -4.02 -15.46
CA ARG A 116 -6.09 -5.02 -14.98
C ARG A 116 -5.66 -6.44 -15.28
N ASN A 117 -6.30 -7.40 -14.63
CA ASN A 117 -6.09 -8.83 -14.84
C ASN A 117 -4.64 -9.26 -14.58
N VAL A 118 -4.04 -8.71 -13.54
CA VAL A 118 -2.70 -9.08 -13.08
C VAL A 118 -2.82 -9.92 -11.82
N LYS A 119 -2.33 -11.16 -11.89
CA LYS A 119 -2.31 -12.05 -10.74
C LYS A 119 -1.20 -11.63 -9.79
N GLY A 120 -1.53 -11.48 -8.50
CA GLY A 120 -0.55 -11.15 -7.47
C GLY A 120 0.35 -12.32 -7.13
N LYS A 121 1.52 -12.01 -6.56
CA LYS A 121 2.49 -12.96 -6.04
C LYS A 121 2.93 -12.55 -4.65
N LEU A 122 3.59 -13.45 -3.94
CA LEU A 122 4.09 -13.18 -2.60
C LEU A 122 5.33 -12.29 -2.62
N PHE A 123 5.52 -11.53 -1.56
CA PHE A 123 6.68 -10.68 -1.31
C PHE A 123 6.83 -9.60 -2.40
N LEU A 124 8.07 -9.18 -2.65
CA LEU A 124 8.40 -8.33 -3.80
C LEU A 124 8.64 -9.23 -5.00
N TRP A 125 7.90 -8.99 -6.07
CA TRP A 125 8.00 -9.79 -7.29
C TRP A 125 8.22 -8.88 -8.50
N ASP A 126 8.60 -9.45 -9.62
CA ASP A 126 8.94 -8.69 -10.82
C ASP A 126 7.79 -8.69 -11.81
N TYR A 127 7.55 -7.52 -12.40
CA TYR A 127 6.60 -7.31 -13.47
C TYR A 127 7.28 -6.51 -14.59
N GLU A 128 7.09 -6.93 -15.83
CA GLU A 128 7.66 -6.23 -16.98
C GLU A 128 6.88 -4.94 -17.24
N TYR A 129 7.46 -3.83 -16.79
CA TYR A 129 6.88 -2.49 -16.90
C TYR A 129 7.98 -1.49 -17.21
N ASN A 130 7.72 -0.61 -18.18
CA ASN A 130 8.66 0.43 -18.57
C ASN A 130 8.45 1.69 -17.73
N GLU A 131 9.45 2.06 -16.94
CA GLU A 131 9.39 3.25 -16.08
C GLU A 131 9.11 4.53 -16.85
N SER A 132 9.49 4.62 -18.12
CA SER A 132 9.22 5.80 -18.94
C SER A 132 7.73 6.00 -19.23
N GLU A 133 6.90 4.99 -18.99
CA GLU A 133 5.45 5.06 -19.17
C GLU A 133 4.70 5.59 -17.92
N MET A 134 5.43 5.78 -16.84
CA MET A 134 4.84 6.31 -15.61
C MET A 134 4.51 7.80 -15.70
#